data_4130dbc1ad7c1deea785176278e82f73
#
_entry.id   4130dbc1ad7c1deea785176278e82f73
#
_cell.length_a   1.000
_cell.length_b   1.000
_cell.length_c   1.000
_cell.angle_alpha   90.00
_cell.angle_beta   90.00
_cell.angle_gamma   90.00
#
_symmetry.space_group_name_H-M   'P 1'
#
loop_
_entity.id
_entity.type
_entity.pdbx_description
1 polymer ?
#
loop_
_entity_poly.entity_id
_entity_poly.type
_entity_poly.pdbx_seq_one_letter_code
_entity_poly.pdbx_strand_id
1 'polypeptide(L)'
;MQVRLMKTRCRLYSLAALILFVLPCGSAPAVAAGDGEAFIVLPGEPPQYGGQQGREADITELLATAEQTGGVLGIFRQTIPPKGGPPTHVHGMEAEFCYVVSGQFNFKLGERIVSAPAGSFIFIPRGTPHTFQNTGTEPGVLLFGVTPGGFEKMFAERKGVDAETNQKLMTHHHMQVVGPPLR
;
A
#
# COMPACT_ATOMS: atom_id res chain seq x y z
N MET A 1 43.09 -61.94 -57.91
CA MET A 1 43.23 -60.63 -57.27
C MET A 1 41.84 -60.00 -57.28
N GLN A 2 41.10 -60.17 -56.22
CA GLN A 2 39.69 -59.71 -56.12
C GLN A 2 39.66 -58.41 -55.32
N VAL A 3 39.17 -57.32 -55.89
CA VAL A 3 38.95 -56.05 -55.22
C VAL A 3 37.56 -55.99 -54.60
N ARG A 4 37.51 -55.90 -53.29
CA ARG A 4 36.28 -55.87 -52.46
C ARG A 4 35.77 -54.43 -52.39
N LEU A 5 34.64 -54.13 -53.03
CA LEU A 5 33.97 -52.85 -52.90
C LEU A 5 33.35 -52.71 -51.46
N MET A 6 33.80 -51.77 -50.75
CA MET A 6 33.15 -51.34 -49.52
C MET A 6 31.96 -50.37 -49.81
N LYS A 7 30.76 -50.81 -49.44
CA LYS A 7 29.54 -50.00 -49.53
C LYS A 7 29.49 -49.06 -48.34
N THR A 8 29.70 -47.78 -48.62
CA THR A 8 29.51 -46.72 -47.63
C THR A 8 28.02 -46.46 -47.46
N ARG A 9 27.50 -46.74 -46.27
CA ARG A 9 26.11 -46.37 -45.86
C ARG A 9 26.06 -44.91 -45.48
N CYS A 10 25.42 -44.11 -46.32
CA CYS A 10 25.06 -42.71 -46.00
C CYS A 10 23.96 -42.72 -44.94
N ARG A 11 24.25 -42.23 -43.69
CA ARG A 11 23.25 -42.00 -42.67
C ARG A 11 22.60 -40.62 -42.94
N LEU A 12 21.34 -40.65 -43.30
CA LEU A 12 20.50 -39.43 -43.29
C LEU A 12 20.33 -39.00 -41.82
N TYR A 13 20.90 -37.85 -41.46
CA TYR A 13 20.55 -37.14 -40.26
C TYR A 13 19.28 -36.31 -40.53
N SER A 14 18.19 -36.73 -39.90
CA SER A 14 16.95 -35.96 -39.89
C SER A 14 17.20 -34.68 -39.12
N LEU A 15 17.18 -33.49 -39.80
CA LEU A 15 17.14 -32.21 -39.15
C LEU A 15 15.75 -32.05 -38.55
N ALA A 16 15.64 -32.24 -37.23
CA ALA A 16 14.48 -31.76 -36.47
C ALA A 16 14.55 -30.24 -36.40
N ALA A 17 13.70 -29.55 -37.15
CA ALA A 17 13.52 -28.12 -37.05
C ALA A 17 12.93 -27.78 -35.68
N LEU A 18 13.74 -27.20 -34.79
CA LEU A 18 13.31 -26.66 -33.54
C LEU A 18 12.53 -25.36 -33.82
N ILE A 19 11.20 -25.44 -33.88
CA ILE A 19 10.35 -24.24 -33.99
C ILE A 19 10.38 -23.57 -32.62
N LEU A 20 11.18 -22.52 -32.51
CA LEU A 20 11.20 -21.64 -31.34
C LEU A 20 9.90 -20.82 -31.36
N PHE A 21 8.92 -21.21 -30.55
CA PHE A 21 7.73 -20.39 -30.30
C PHE A 21 8.16 -19.16 -29.48
N VAL A 22 8.46 -18.05 -30.16
CA VAL A 22 8.56 -16.77 -29.52
C VAL A 22 7.14 -16.33 -29.17
N LEU A 23 6.74 -16.56 -27.92
CA LEU A 23 5.52 -15.94 -27.38
C LEU A 23 5.71 -14.43 -27.45
N PRO A 24 4.77 -13.67 -28.02
CA PRO A 24 4.84 -12.23 -27.95
C PRO A 24 4.84 -11.85 -26.47
N CYS A 25 5.92 -11.23 -26.01
CA CYS A 25 5.96 -10.56 -24.72
C CYS A 25 4.88 -9.47 -24.79
N GLY A 26 3.70 -9.78 -24.25
CA GLY A 26 2.63 -8.81 -24.13
C GLY A 26 3.20 -7.63 -23.37
N SER A 27 3.36 -6.48 -24.02
CA SER A 27 3.68 -5.24 -23.36
C SER A 27 2.60 -5.04 -22.29
N ALA A 28 3.00 -5.07 -21.02
CA ALA A 28 2.13 -4.59 -19.95
C ALA A 28 1.63 -3.21 -20.37
N PRO A 29 0.35 -2.89 -20.19
CA PRO A 29 -0.14 -1.56 -20.48
C PRO A 29 0.74 -0.58 -19.72
N ALA A 30 1.38 0.36 -20.45
CA ALA A 30 2.07 1.47 -19.81
C ALA A 30 1.02 2.15 -18.95
N VAL A 31 1.21 2.15 -17.64
CA VAL A 31 0.45 3.02 -16.74
C VAL A 31 0.74 4.43 -17.27
N ALA A 32 -0.28 5.07 -17.81
CA ALA A 32 -0.13 6.46 -18.21
C ALA A 32 0.38 7.21 -16.99
N ALA A 33 1.50 7.93 -17.13
CA ALA A 33 1.95 8.84 -16.11
C ALA A 33 0.77 9.76 -15.81
N GLY A 34 0.32 9.77 -14.53
CA GLY A 34 -0.79 10.63 -14.13
C GLY A 34 -0.45 12.08 -14.48
N ASP A 35 -1.44 12.83 -14.91
CA ASP A 35 -1.30 14.24 -15.33
C ASP A 35 -1.05 15.20 -14.14
N GLY A 36 -0.47 14.70 -13.04
CA GLY A 36 -0.12 15.49 -11.86
C GLY A 36 1.08 16.41 -12.15
N GLU A 37 0.95 17.69 -11.76
CA GLU A 37 2.07 18.61 -11.77
C GLU A 37 2.99 18.37 -10.56
N ALA A 38 4.28 18.68 -10.74
CA ALA A 38 5.22 18.64 -9.63
C ALA A 38 4.85 19.70 -8.58
N PHE A 39 4.81 19.33 -7.31
CA PHE A 39 4.48 20.24 -6.21
C PHE A 39 5.38 20.00 -5.00
N ILE A 40 5.43 20.97 -4.13
CA ILE A 40 6.13 20.94 -2.83
C ILE A 40 5.11 21.30 -1.76
N VAL A 41 5.14 20.59 -0.65
CA VAL A 41 4.34 20.87 0.54
C VAL A 41 5.29 21.22 1.67
N LEU A 42 5.20 22.44 2.18
CA LEU A 42 6.04 22.91 3.29
C LEU A 42 5.42 22.58 4.66
N PRO A 43 6.22 22.52 5.73
CA PRO A 43 5.69 22.31 7.08
C PRO A 43 4.64 23.38 7.45
N GLY A 44 3.48 22.92 7.95
CA GLY A 44 2.36 23.80 8.34
C GLY A 44 1.38 24.16 7.23
N GLU A 45 1.67 23.85 5.96
CA GLU A 45 0.74 24.08 4.85
C GLU A 45 -0.36 23.03 4.72
N PRO A 46 -0.12 21.72 5.02
CA PRO A 46 -1.14 20.72 4.82
C PRO A 46 -2.36 20.97 5.70
N PRO A 47 -3.57 20.76 5.16
CA PRO A 47 -4.77 20.78 5.97
C PRO A 47 -4.70 19.68 7.04
N GLN A 48 -5.05 20.06 8.26
CA GLN A 48 -5.07 19.15 9.41
C GLN A 48 -6.50 18.69 9.70
N TYR A 49 -6.67 17.41 9.84
CA TYR A 49 -7.91 16.76 10.22
C TYR A 49 -7.66 16.01 11.52
N GLY A 50 -8.29 16.49 12.60
CA GLY A 50 -8.15 15.90 13.92
C GLY A 50 -9.43 15.21 14.35
N GLY A 51 -9.27 14.38 15.39
CA GLY A 51 -10.31 14.03 16.31
C GLY A 51 -11.52 13.34 15.73
N GLN A 52 -11.46 12.04 15.62
CA GLN A 52 -12.69 11.26 15.65
C GLN A 52 -13.19 11.19 17.07
N GLN A 53 -14.50 11.12 17.24
CA GLN A 53 -15.13 10.94 18.55
C GLN A 53 -14.39 9.88 19.40
N GLY A 54 -13.82 10.29 20.53
CA GLY A 54 -12.97 9.44 21.38
C GLY A 54 -11.50 9.30 20.94
N ARG A 55 -11.06 10.05 19.90
CA ARG A 55 -9.69 10.06 19.38
C ARG A 55 -9.24 11.45 18.95
N GLU A 56 -9.62 12.46 19.73
CA GLU A 56 -9.40 13.87 19.44
C GLU A 56 -7.90 14.23 19.32
N ALA A 57 -7.04 13.41 19.91
CA ALA A 57 -5.60 13.61 19.85
C ALA A 57 -4.93 13.03 18.59
N ASP A 58 -5.66 12.26 17.75
CA ASP A 58 -5.15 11.79 16.46
C ASP A 58 -5.23 12.95 15.46
N ILE A 59 -4.10 13.38 14.93
CA ILE A 59 -4.03 14.44 13.90
C ILE A 59 -3.56 13.81 12.61
N THR A 60 -4.31 14.04 11.53
CA THR A 60 -3.95 13.63 10.18
C THR A 60 -3.71 14.86 9.31
N GLU A 61 -2.58 14.89 8.61
CA GLU A 61 -2.21 15.91 7.64
C GLU A 61 -2.14 15.27 6.27
N LEU A 62 -2.86 15.80 5.28
CA LEU A 62 -2.81 15.33 3.90
C LEU A 62 -1.65 16.00 3.18
N LEU A 63 -0.62 15.24 2.80
CA LEU A 63 0.58 15.74 2.12
C LEU A 63 0.46 15.66 0.60
N ALA A 64 -0.24 14.66 0.08
CA ALA A 64 -0.58 14.52 -1.33
C ALA A 64 -1.93 13.81 -1.47
N THR A 65 -2.77 14.32 -2.35
CA THR A 65 -4.08 13.72 -2.63
C THR A 65 -4.11 13.08 -4.02
N ALA A 66 -5.09 12.19 -4.24
CA ALA A 66 -5.31 11.59 -5.55
C ALA A 66 -5.48 12.63 -6.65
N GLU A 67 -6.14 13.76 -6.37
CA GLU A 67 -6.29 14.85 -7.36
C GLU A 67 -4.94 15.44 -7.77
N GLN A 68 -4.05 15.67 -6.81
CA GLN A 68 -2.72 16.25 -7.06
C GLN A 68 -1.79 15.29 -7.78
N THR A 69 -1.97 13.97 -7.58
CA THR A 69 -1.09 12.92 -8.10
C THR A 69 -1.64 12.19 -9.33
N GLY A 70 -2.75 12.67 -9.92
CA GLY A 70 -3.42 11.98 -11.02
C GLY A 70 -3.95 10.59 -10.64
N GLY A 71 -4.31 10.38 -9.37
CA GLY A 71 -4.82 9.11 -8.87
C GLY A 71 -3.76 8.07 -8.50
N VAL A 72 -2.47 8.37 -8.71
CA VAL A 72 -1.40 7.38 -8.51
C VAL A 72 -1.24 7.01 -7.04
N LEU A 73 -1.25 8.00 -6.15
CA LEU A 73 -1.08 7.78 -4.72
C LEU A 73 -1.72 8.88 -3.87
N GLY A 74 -2.01 8.55 -2.60
CA GLY A 74 -2.29 9.49 -1.54
C GLY A 74 -1.23 9.38 -0.47
N ILE A 75 -0.77 10.51 0.09
CA ILE A 75 0.22 10.54 1.19
C ILE A 75 -0.36 11.35 2.34
N PHE A 76 -0.29 10.80 3.55
CA PHE A 76 -0.71 11.50 4.75
C PHE A 76 0.19 11.17 5.93
N ARG A 77 0.30 12.12 6.84
CA ARG A 77 1.04 11.97 8.09
C ARG A 77 0.06 11.95 9.27
N GLN A 78 0.27 11.03 10.19
CA GLN A 78 -0.54 10.94 11.41
C GLN A 78 0.31 11.10 12.66
N THR A 79 -0.16 11.92 13.58
CA THR A 79 0.33 11.97 14.96
C THR A 79 -0.61 11.14 15.81
N ILE A 80 -0.08 10.11 16.45
CA ILE A 80 -0.83 9.10 17.20
C ILE A 80 -0.46 9.18 18.68
N PRO A 81 -1.41 9.46 19.58
CA PRO A 81 -1.14 9.52 21.01
C PRO A 81 -0.75 8.14 21.58
N PRO A 82 -0.19 8.08 22.78
CA PRO A 82 0.07 6.83 23.48
C PRO A 82 -1.17 5.93 23.53
N LYS A 83 -1.00 4.64 23.26
CA LYS A 83 -2.06 3.62 23.15
C LYS A 83 -3.05 3.84 22.00
N GLY A 84 -2.88 4.90 21.19
CA GLY A 84 -3.66 5.17 19.98
C GLY A 84 -3.39 4.13 18.88
N GLY A 85 -4.38 3.95 18.01
CA GLY A 85 -4.34 3.05 16.85
C GLY A 85 -5.76 2.69 16.40
N PRO A 86 -5.96 2.35 15.12
CA PRO A 86 -7.28 2.01 14.57
C PRO A 86 -7.74 0.60 15.02
N PRO A 87 -9.02 0.25 14.87
CA PRO A 87 -9.44 -1.14 14.88
C PRO A 87 -8.76 -1.90 13.73
N THR A 88 -8.69 -3.24 13.85
CA THR A 88 -8.20 -4.10 12.77
C THR A 88 -9.09 -3.93 11.54
N HIS A 89 -8.49 -3.61 10.40
CA HIS A 89 -9.21 -3.30 9.16
C HIS A 89 -8.48 -3.82 7.92
N VAL A 90 -9.17 -3.75 6.79
CA VAL A 90 -8.63 -4.07 5.47
C VAL A 90 -8.94 -2.92 4.50
N HIS A 91 -8.04 -2.67 3.55
CA HIS A 91 -8.30 -1.84 2.38
C HIS A 91 -8.62 -2.74 1.19
N GLY A 92 -9.80 -2.55 0.60
CA GLY A 92 -10.29 -3.36 -0.52
C GLY A 92 -9.70 -2.98 -1.88
N MET A 93 -9.22 -1.74 -2.01
CA MET A 93 -8.75 -1.19 -3.29
C MET A 93 -7.27 -0.84 -3.29
N GLU A 94 -6.72 -0.41 -2.15
CA GLU A 94 -5.38 0.14 -2.01
C GLU A 94 -4.40 -0.88 -1.43
N ALA A 95 -3.16 -0.84 -1.88
CA ALA A 95 -2.03 -1.24 -1.07
C ALA A 95 -1.59 -0.03 -0.24
N GLU A 96 -1.13 -0.28 0.99
CA GLU A 96 -0.67 0.74 1.90
C GLU A 96 0.80 0.52 2.26
N PHE A 97 1.54 1.59 2.45
CA PHE A 97 2.80 1.54 3.15
C PHE A 97 2.79 2.52 4.33
N CYS A 98 3.60 2.21 5.34
CA CYS A 98 3.80 3.06 6.49
C CYS A 98 5.28 3.18 6.80
N TYR A 99 5.74 4.38 7.12
CA TYR A 99 7.06 4.65 7.65
C TYR A 99 6.94 5.26 9.05
N VAL A 100 7.64 4.67 10.02
CA VAL A 100 7.67 5.20 11.39
C VAL A 100 8.65 6.36 11.45
N VAL A 101 8.15 7.59 11.48
CA VAL A 101 8.95 8.81 11.54
C VAL A 101 9.52 8.99 12.96
N SER A 102 8.68 8.81 13.99
CA SER A 102 9.08 8.88 15.39
C SER A 102 8.19 8.03 16.28
N GLY A 103 8.69 7.65 17.45
CA GLY A 103 7.94 6.85 18.41
C GLY A 103 8.20 5.35 18.28
N GLN A 104 7.39 4.58 18.99
CA GLN A 104 7.46 3.12 19.08
C GLN A 104 6.08 2.54 18.84
N PHE A 105 5.95 1.65 17.88
CA PHE A 105 4.68 1.04 17.51
C PHE A 105 4.75 -0.48 17.52
N ASN A 106 3.60 -1.11 17.77
CA ASN A 106 3.36 -2.49 17.37
C ASN A 106 2.43 -2.47 16.14
N PHE A 107 2.77 -3.24 15.11
CA PHE A 107 1.93 -3.50 13.94
C PHE A 107 1.44 -4.94 13.98
N LYS A 108 0.14 -5.14 13.78
CA LYS A 108 -0.44 -6.45 13.50
C LYS A 108 -0.70 -6.55 12.00
N LEU A 109 -0.11 -7.56 11.34
CA LEU A 109 -0.27 -7.87 9.91
C LEU A 109 -0.74 -9.32 9.80
N GLY A 110 -2.00 -9.52 9.47
CA GLY A 110 -2.66 -10.82 9.65
C GLY A 110 -2.58 -11.25 11.12
N GLU A 111 -1.95 -12.38 11.38
CA GLU A 111 -1.77 -12.88 12.77
C GLU A 111 -0.43 -12.46 13.41
N ARG A 112 0.47 -11.84 12.65
CA ARG A 112 1.78 -11.45 13.17
C ARG A 112 1.71 -10.09 13.84
N ILE A 113 2.28 -9.99 15.04
CA ILE A 113 2.54 -8.71 15.72
C ILE A 113 4.04 -8.47 15.70
N VAL A 114 4.45 -7.29 15.24
CA VAL A 114 5.84 -6.89 15.10
C VAL A 114 6.03 -5.53 15.74
N SER A 115 7.09 -5.40 16.56
CA SER A 115 7.52 -4.12 17.10
C SER A 115 8.25 -3.32 16.02
N ALA A 116 7.86 -2.07 15.85
CA ALA A 116 8.35 -1.16 14.81
C ALA A 116 8.80 0.17 15.44
N PRO A 117 10.09 0.34 15.74
CA PRO A 117 10.65 1.63 16.17
C PRO A 117 10.76 2.61 15.02
N ALA A 118 11.08 3.87 15.33
CA ALA A 118 11.42 4.88 14.33
C ALA A 118 12.45 4.35 13.31
N GLY A 119 12.23 4.67 12.02
CA GLY A 119 13.01 4.14 10.89
C GLY A 119 12.44 2.85 10.29
N SER A 120 11.42 2.23 10.88
CA SER A 120 10.77 1.03 10.32
C SER A 120 9.93 1.38 9.11
N PHE A 121 9.98 0.51 8.08
CA PHE A 121 9.10 0.55 6.90
C PHE A 121 8.19 -0.68 6.90
N ILE A 122 6.92 -0.48 6.69
CA ILE A 122 5.88 -1.50 6.64
C ILE A 122 5.19 -1.42 5.30
N PHE A 123 5.04 -2.54 4.60
CA PHE A 123 4.22 -2.65 3.39
C PHE A 123 3.04 -3.59 3.64
N ILE A 124 1.85 -3.15 3.28
CA ILE A 124 0.59 -3.83 3.53
C ILE A 124 -0.11 -4.02 2.19
N PRO A 125 -0.10 -5.24 1.63
CA PRO A 125 -0.84 -5.54 0.42
C PRO A 125 -2.34 -5.33 0.62
N ARG A 126 -3.03 -4.97 -0.45
CA ARG A 126 -4.50 -4.87 -0.48
C ARG A 126 -5.15 -6.13 0.12
N GLY A 127 -6.20 -5.94 0.91
CA GLY A 127 -6.95 -7.03 1.53
C GLY A 127 -6.28 -7.67 2.75
N THR A 128 -5.10 -7.21 3.16
CA THR A 128 -4.42 -7.73 4.35
C THR A 128 -5.04 -7.14 5.63
N PRO A 129 -5.58 -7.94 6.56
CA PRO A 129 -6.03 -7.45 7.86
C PRO A 129 -4.86 -6.86 8.64
N HIS A 130 -5.00 -5.61 9.07
CA HIS A 130 -3.92 -4.94 9.80
C HIS A 130 -4.44 -3.90 10.78
N THR A 131 -3.59 -3.55 11.71
CA THR A 131 -3.75 -2.47 12.68
C THR A 131 -2.40 -2.14 13.28
N PHE A 132 -2.32 -1.03 13.99
CA PHE A 132 -1.14 -0.64 14.77
C PHE A 132 -1.55 -0.04 16.12
N GLN A 133 -0.59 0.07 17.03
CA GLN A 133 -0.74 0.77 18.29
C GLN A 133 0.56 1.51 18.63
N ASN A 134 0.45 2.76 19.04
CA ASN A 134 1.57 3.46 19.69
C ASN A 134 1.80 2.85 21.06
N THR A 135 2.94 2.20 21.25
CA THR A 135 3.36 1.57 22.52
C THR A 135 4.29 2.46 23.35
N GLY A 136 4.66 3.62 22.82
CA GLY A 136 5.43 4.63 23.55
C GLY A 136 4.61 5.39 24.58
N THR A 137 5.29 6.22 25.35
CA THR A 137 4.70 7.11 26.37
C THR A 137 4.38 8.50 25.83
N GLU A 138 4.90 8.82 24.64
CA GLU A 138 4.71 10.08 23.95
C GLU A 138 3.99 9.88 22.61
N PRO A 139 3.39 10.93 22.01
CA PRO A 139 2.85 10.84 20.66
C PRO A 139 3.92 10.40 19.66
N GLY A 140 3.57 9.45 18.81
CA GLY A 140 4.42 8.98 17.71
C GLY A 140 3.90 9.46 16.37
N VAL A 141 4.76 9.51 15.36
CA VAL A 141 4.43 10.01 14.01
C VAL A 141 4.64 8.92 12.99
N LEU A 142 3.61 8.68 12.19
CA LEU A 142 3.59 7.75 11.07
C LEU A 142 3.37 8.51 9.77
N LEU A 143 4.13 8.15 8.72
CA LEU A 143 3.90 8.58 7.35
C LEU A 143 3.29 7.42 6.57
N PHE A 144 2.12 7.64 6.00
CA PHE A 144 1.40 6.65 5.19
C PHE A 144 1.38 7.03 3.73
N GLY A 145 1.38 6.03 2.88
CA GLY A 145 1.03 6.17 1.48
C GLY A 145 0.10 5.06 1.03
N VAL A 146 -0.88 5.41 0.21
CA VAL A 146 -1.84 4.48 -0.38
C VAL A 146 -1.75 4.53 -1.90
N THR A 147 -1.87 3.39 -2.56
CA THR A 147 -1.86 3.31 -4.02
C THR A 147 -2.87 2.25 -4.50
N PRO A 148 -3.79 2.60 -5.45
CA PRO A 148 -4.03 3.95 -5.96
C PRO A 148 -4.42 4.94 -4.87
N GLY A 149 -4.31 6.26 -5.16
CA GLY A 149 -4.79 7.32 -4.27
C GLY A 149 -6.32 7.37 -4.20
N GLY A 150 -6.85 8.00 -3.15
CA GLY A 150 -8.29 8.21 -2.96
C GLY A 150 -8.75 7.97 -1.51
N PHE A 151 -8.18 7.00 -0.83
CA PHE A 151 -8.50 6.71 0.57
C PHE A 151 -8.24 7.89 1.51
N GLU A 152 -7.21 8.67 1.26
CA GLU A 152 -6.83 9.82 2.10
C GLU A 152 -7.94 10.87 2.22
N LYS A 153 -8.85 10.97 1.26
CA LYS A 153 -10.01 11.88 1.28
C LYS A 153 -10.95 11.60 2.44
N MET A 154 -11.02 10.34 2.86
CA MET A 154 -11.84 9.92 3.99
C MET A 154 -11.57 10.76 5.24
N PHE A 155 -10.33 11.19 5.46
CA PHE A 155 -9.99 11.99 6.65
C PHE A 155 -10.64 13.38 6.62
N ALA A 156 -10.73 14.01 5.44
CA ALA A 156 -11.43 15.29 5.27
C ALA A 156 -12.95 15.13 5.45
N GLU A 157 -13.51 14.08 4.89
CA GLU A 157 -14.95 13.80 4.89
C GLU A 157 -15.47 13.37 6.26
N ARG A 158 -14.61 12.81 7.13
CA ARG A 158 -14.98 12.33 8.46
C ARG A 158 -15.11 13.43 9.53
N LYS A 159 -14.78 14.66 9.20
CA LYS A 159 -14.83 15.77 10.17
C LYS A 159 -16.27 16.02 10.65
N GLY A 160 -16.51 15.81 11.94
CA GLY A 160 -17.78 16.14 12.59
C GLY A 160 -18.96 15.22 12.25
N VAL A 161 -18.72 14.07 11.60
CA VAL A 161 -19.80 13.13 11.30
C VAL A 161 -20.07 12.18 12.47
N ASP A 162 -21.29 11.68 12.54
CA ASP A 162 -21.69 10.67 13.52
C ASP A 162 -21.14 9.26 13.16
N ALA A 163 -21.31 8.31 14.09
CA ALA A 163 -20.79 6.95 13.93
C ALA A 163 -21.38 6.20 12.72
N GLU A 164 -22.66 6.42 12.40
CA GLU A 164 -23.34 5.77 11.26
C GLU A 164 -22.78 6.31 9.95
N THR A 165 -22.68 7.62 9.82
CA THR A 165 -22.10 8.30 8.64
C THR A 165 -20.64 7.91 8.48
N ASN A 166 -19.86 7.84 9.56
CA ASN A 166 -18.48 7.37 9.54
C ASN A 166 -18.37 5.94 9.02
N GLN A 167 -19.27 5.03 9.40
CA GLN A 167 -19.30 3.66 8.87
C GLN A 167 -19.59 3.63 7.37
N LYS A 168 -20.50 4.48 6.90
CA LYS A 168 -20.80 4.62 5.46
C LYS A 168 -19.60 5.15 4.68
N LEU A 169 -18.87 6.14 5.23
CA LEU A 169 -17.65 6.66 4.64
C LEU A 169 -16.55 5.60 4.55
N MET A 170 -16.31 4.83 5.61
CA MET A 170 -15.36 3.73 5.55
C MET A 170 -15.71 2.76 4.42
N THR A 171 -16.97 2.37 4.29
CA THR A 171 -17.42 1.47 3.22
C THR A 171 -17.26 2.12 1.84
N HIS A 172 -17.58 3.41 1.69
CA HIS A 172 -17.40 4.16 0.44
C HIS A 172 -15.94 4.19 0.00
N HIS A 173 -15.02 4.36 0.94
CA HIS A 173 -13.57 4.30 0.72
C HIS A 173 -12.99 2.89 0.79
N HIS A 174 -13.80 1.87 0.59
CA HIS A 174 -13.40 0.46 0.54
C HIS A 174 -12.61 -0.05 1.76
N MET A 175 -12.75 0.63 2.90
CA MET A 175 -12.20 0.20 4.17
C MET A 175 -13.25 -0.59 4.97
N GLN A 176 -12.88 -1.77 5.44
CA GLN A 176 -13.74 -2.60 6.28
C GLN A 176 -13.06 -2.90 7.61
N VAL A 177 -13.76 -2.63 8.71
CA VAL A 177 -13.33 -3.07 10.06
C VAL A 177 -13.62 -4.56 10.19
N VAL A 178 -12.59 -5.34 10.54
CA VAL A 178 -12.67 -6.82 10.64
C VAL A 178 -12.26 -7.35 12.02
N GLY A 179 -11.92 -6.48 12.96
CA GLY A 179 -11.57 -6.88 14.31
C GLY A 179 -11.32 -5.71 15.27
N PRO A 180 -11.06 -5.97 16.53
CA PRO A 180 -10.78 -4.93 17.53
C PRO A 180 -9.44 -4.24 17.28
N PRO A 181 -9.19 -3.08 17.91
CA PRO A 181 -7.87 -2.48 17.94
C PRO A 181 -6.88 -3.37 18.70
N LEU A 182 -5.60 -3.21 18.43
CA LEU A 182 -4.52 -3.81 19.20
C LEU A 182 -4.50 -3.21 20.62
N ARG A 183 -4.28 -4.05 21.63
CA ARG A 183 -4.23 -3.65 23.04
C ARG A 183 -2.98 -4.17 23.72
#